data_11ce89db01dd804d169a352dcd432bd7
#
_entry.id   11ce89db01dd804d169a352dcd432bd7
#
_cell.length_a   1.000
_cell.length_b   1.000
_cell.length_c   1.000
_cell.angle_alpha   90.00
_cell.angle_beta   90.00
_cell.angle_gamma   90.00
#
_symmetry.space_group_name_H-M   'P 1'
#
loop_
_entity.id
_entity.type
_entity.pdbx_description
1 polymer ?
#
loop_
_entity_poly.entity_id
_entity_poly.type
_entity_poly.pdbx_seq_one_letter_code
_entity_poly.pdbx_strand_id
1 'polypeptide(L)'
;RISELISIQMNDIRMEEGIIHIIGKGSKERIVMVGTEAMGTLRNHIEILNENGVADPDNYLLPALRKGKKGKRSHIAQRTVFNIVKKYLKQVSDDEKLSPHSLRHTFATHMLNNGADLMAIKDFLGHSSLSSTQVYTHLQQDKLKKIYQQAHPHGK
;
A
#
# COMPACT_ATOMS: atom_id res chain seq x y z
N ARG A 1 -3.03 4.55 -3.27
CA ARG A 1 -3.18 4.91 -4.71
C ARG A 1 -2.20 4.09 -5.55
N ILE A 2 -2.53 3.82 -6.84
CA ILE A 2 -1.59 3.07 -7.69
C ILE A 2 -0.25 3.79 -7.83
N SER A 3 -0.26 5.12 -7.96
CA SER A 3 0.97 5.92 -8.02
C SER A 3 1.86 5.77 -6.79
N GLU A 4 1.27 5.67 -5.62
CA GLU A 4 1.99 5.44 -4.36
C GLU A 4 2.50 3.99 -4.28
N LEU A 5 1.68 3.01 -4.69
CA LEU A 5 2.07 1.60 -4.69
C LEU A 5 3.31 1.33 -5.57
N ILE A 6 3.34 1.91 -6.78
CA ILE A 6 4.48 1.69 -7.69
C ILE A 6 5.76 2.41 -7.24
N SER A 7 5.65 3.43 -6.38
CA SER A 7 6.81 4.18 -5.85
C SER A 7 7.40 3.58 -4.59
N ILE A 8 6.77 2.56 -3.98
CA ILE A 8 7.30 1.91 -2.77
C ILE A 8 8.66 1.29 -3.08
N GLN A 9 9.64 1.60 -2.23
CA GLN A 9 10.96 0.99 -2.24
C GLN A 9 11.08 -0.06 -1.14
N MET A 10 12.06 -0.94 -1.24
CA MET A 10 12.28 -1.99 -0.23
C MET A 10 12.56 -1.39 1.15
N ASN A 11 13.27 -0.26 1.21
CA ASN A 11 13.54 0.49 2.44
C ASN A 11 12.30 1.08 3.12
N ASP A 12 11.20 1.22 2.40
CA ASP A 12 9.95 1.76 2.97
C ASP A 12 9.19 0.72 3.80
N ILE A 13 9.61 -0.56 3.73
CA ILE A 13 8.87 -1.69 4.30
C ILE A 13 9.46 -2.08 5.64
N ARG A 14 8.63 -2.10 6.69
CA ARG A 14 8.95 -2.59 8.02
C ARG A 14 8.22 -3.89 8.28
N MET A 15 8.86 -5.01 7.89
CA MET A 15 8.24 -6.35 7.93
C MET A 15 7.81 -6.75 9.35
N GLU A 16 8.65 -6.47 10.35
CA GLU A 16 8.38 -6.84 11.75
C GLU A 16 7.21 -6.05 12.36
N GLU A 17 7.06 -4.80 11.92
CA GLU A 17 6.02 -3.89 12.41
C GLU A 17 4.70 -4.03 11.62
N GLY A 18 4.72 -4.68 10.46
CA GLY A 18 3.57 -4.80 9.57
C GLY A 18 3.16 -3.48 8.93
N ILE A 19 4.14 -2.60 8.61
CA ILE A 19 3.88 -1.26 8.08
C ILE A 19 4.70 -0.96 6.83
N ILE A 20 4.16 -0.04 6.03
CA ILE A 20 4.87 0.54 4.88
C ILE A 20 4.81 2.07 5.01
N HIS A 21 5.97 2.71 4.86
CA HIS A 21 6.07 4.15 4.74
C HIS A 21 5.71 4.57 3.32
N ILE A 22 4.84 5.55 3.17
CA ILE A 22 4.41 6.06 1.86
C ILE A 22 4.61 7.56 1.81
N ILE A 23 5.28 8.01 0.74
CA ILE A 23 5.41 9.42 0.41
C ILE A 23 4.29 9.78 -0.58
N GLY A 24 3.35 10.60 -0.14
CA GLY A 24 2.22 11.07 -0.94
C GLY A 24 2.50 12.37 -1.69
N LYS A 25 1.45 12.94 -2.29
CA LYS A 25 1.53 14.23 -2.99
C LYS A 25 1.99 15.34 -2.04
N GLY A 26 2.98 16.12 -2.47
CA GLY A 26 3.57 17.20 -1.69
C GLY A 26 4.56 16.73 -0.61
N SER A 27 5.21 15.59 -0.84
CA SER A 27 6.20 14.98 0.08
C SER A 27 5.64 14.70 1.48
N LYS A 28 4.33 14.53 1.59
CA LYS A 28 3.71 14.15 2.86
C LYS A 28 3.90 12.66 3.10
N GLU A 29 4.57 12.33 4.19
CA GLU A 29 4.77 10.96 4.62
C GLU A 29 3.56 10.47 5.42
N ARG A 30 3.25 9.20 5.28
CA ARG A 30 2.30 8.48 6.12
C ARG A 30 2.65 7.01 6.20
N ILE A 31 2.16 6.38 7.25
CA ILE A 31 2.28 4.96 7.47
C ILE A 31 0.99 4.26 7.01
N VAL A 32 1.17 3.12 6.35
CA VAL A 32 0.07 2.22 5.97
C VAL A 32 0.26 0.90 6.69
N MET A 33 -0.77 0.45 7.38
CA MET A 33 -0.83 -0.88 7.97
C MET A 33 -1.08 -1.92 6.90
N VAL A 34 -0.40 -3.05 7.00
CA VAL A 34 -0.54 -4.18 6.08
C VAL A 34 -1.04 -5.39 6.87
N GLY A 35 -2.15 -5.96 6.46
CA GLY A 35 -2.71 -7.14 7.11
C GLY A 35 -1.83 -8.38 6.95
N THR A 36 -2.01 -9.34 7.84
CA THR A 36 -1.16 -10.54 7.95
C THR A 36 -1.04 -11.33 6.65
N GLU A 37 -2.14 -11.53 5.92
CA GLU A 37 -2.14 -12.24 4.63
C GLU A 37 -1.36 -11.48 3.56
N ALA A 38 -1.56 -10.14 3.48
CA ALA A 38 -0.82 -9.31 2.54
C ALA A 38 0.67 -9.26 2.89
N MET A 39 1.03 -9.26 4.19
CA MET A 39 2.42 -9.36 4.63
C MET A 39 3.05 -10.71 4.26
N GLY A 40 2.33 -11.81 4.38
CA GLY A 40 2.80 -13.12 3.92
C GLY A 40 3.09 -13.12 2.42
N THR A 41 2.17 -12.60 1.62
CA THR A 41 2.36 -12.46 0.16
C THR A 41 3.53 -11.54 -0.17
N LEU A 42 3.69 -10.45 0.57
CA LEU A 42 4.79 -9.50 0.39
C LEU A 42 6.14 -10.15 0.70
N ARG A 43 6.23 -10.94 1.75
CA ARG A 43 7.44 -11.71 2.11
C ARG A 43 7.86 -12.64 0.98
N ASN A 44 6.94 -13.47 0.48
CA ASN A 44 7.19 -14.36 -0.64
C ASN A 44 7.65 -13.61 -1.89
N HIS A 45 7.05 -12.45 -2.17
CA HIS A 45 7.46 -11.62 -3.30
C HIS A 45 8.89 -11.10 -3.14
N ILE A 46 9.26 -10.64 -1.95
CA ILE A 46 10.63 -10.18 -1.64
C ILE A 46 11.64 -11.31 -1.77
N GLU A 47 11.30 -12.52 -1.33
CA GLU A 47 12.15 -13.72 -1.50
C GLU A 47 12.41 -14.00 -2.98
N ILE A 48 11.37 -13.97 -3.82
CA ILE A 48 11.52 -14.12 -5.28
C ILE A 48 12.42 -13.03 -5.87
N LEU A 49 12.32 -11.79 -5.41
CA LEU A 49 13.19 -10.70 -5.86
C LEU A 49 14.65 -10.94 -5.43
N ASN A 50 14.88 -11.46 -4.21
CA ASN A 50 16.21 -11.82 -3.72
C ASN A 50 16.84 -12.93 -4.57
N GLU A 51 16.12 -14.02 -4.82
CA GLU A 51 16.58 -15.15 -5.63
C GLU A 51 16.95 -14.72 -7.06
N ASN A 52 16.27 -13.74 -7.61
CA ASN A 52 16.54 -13.18 -8.93
C ASN A 52 17.59 -12.06 -8.93
N GLY A 53 18.23 -11.76 -7.79
CA GLY A 53 19.22 -10.70 -7.67
C GLY A 53 18.66 -9.30 -7.97
N VAL A 54 17.40 -9.07 -7.63
CA VAL A 54 16.68 -7.80 -7.86
C VAL A 54 16.40 -7.06 -6.57
N ALA A 55 16.39 -7.74 -5.43
CA ALA A 55 16.17 -7.13 -4.14
C ALA A 55 17.41 -6.34 -3.72
N ASP A 56 17.28 -5.04 -3.78
CA ASP A 56 18.24 -4.05 -3.30
C ASP A 56 17.44 -3.03 -2.49
N PRO A 57 17.93 -2.53 -1.35
CA PRO A 57 17.22 -1.57 -0.51
C PRO A 57 16.65 -0.38 -1.28
N ASP A 58 17.37 0.12 -2.26
CA ASP A 58 16.97 1.26 -3.09
C ASP A 58 16.10 0.86 -4.29
N ASN A 59 15.84 -0.43 -4.49
CA ASN A 59 14.98 -0.88 -5.58
C ASN A 59 13.50 -0.78 -5.19
N TYR A 60 12.69 -0.60 -6.23
CA TYR A 60 11.24 -0.60 -6.09
C TYR A 60 10.72 -1.99 -5.72
N LEU A 61 9.70 -2.03 -4.87
CA LEU A 61 8.97 -3.26 -4.55
C LEU A 61 8.39 -3.93 -5.80
N LEU A 62 7.93 -3.12 -6.75
CA LEU A 62 7.43 -3.58 -8.03
C LEU A 62 8.34 -3.05 -9.17
N PRO A 63 9.48 -3.70 -9.42
CA PRO A 63 10.44 -3.25 -10.41
C PRO A 63 9.95 -3.53 -11.84
N ALA A 64 10.36 -2.70 -12.79
CA ALA A 64 10.16 -2.99 -14.20
C ALA A 64 10.99 -4.22 -14.62
N LEU A 65 10.47 -5.00 -15.57
CA LEU A 65 11.15 -6.21 -16.08
C LEU A 65 12.49 -5.87 -16.73
N ARG A 66 12.60 -4.73 -17.39
CA ARG A 66 13.82 -4.30 -18.09
C ARG A 66 14.63 -3.31 -17.25
N LYS A 67 15.94 -3.49 -17.21
CA LYS A 67 16.86 -2.51 -16.63
C LYS A 67 16.89 -1.26 -17.50
N GLY A 68 16.90 -0.09 -16.88
CA GLY A 68 17.08 1.19 -17.57
C GLY A 68 18.53 1.39 -18.02
N LYS A 69 18.78 2.49 -18.78
CA LYS A 69 20.09 2.83 -19.38
C LYS A 69 21.26 2.86 -18.38
N LYS A 70 21.01 3.06 -17.07
CA LYS A 70 22.06 3.09 -16.02
C LYS A 70 22.13 1.80 -15.20
N GLY A 71 21.58 0.69 -15.69
CA GLY A 71 21.58 -0.60 -14.98
C GLY A 71 20.56 -0.69 -13.81
N LYS A 72 20.01 0.43 -13.33
CA LYS A 72 18.95 0.45 -12.32
C LYS A 72 17.60 0.13 -12.93
N ARG A 73 16.75 -0.59 -12.19
CA ARG A 73 15.36 -0.83 -12.60
C ARG A 73 14.50 0.35 -12.16
N SER A 74 13.63 0.82 -13.06
CA SER A 74 12.52 1.70 -12.68
C SER A 74 11.38 0.88 -12.09
N HIS A 75 10.39 1.54 -11.51
CA HIS A 75 9.16 0.87 -11.10
C HIS A 75 8.32 0.42 -12.31
N ILE A 76 7.44 -0.55 -12.08
CA ILE A 76 6.43 -0.99 -13.05
C ILE A 76 5.54 0.18 -13.50
N ALA A 77 5.06 0.13 -14.74
CA ALA A 77 4.15 1.16 -15.24
C ALA A 77 2.79 1.13 -14.51
N GLN A 78 2.25 2.28 -14.17
CA GLN A 78 0.95 2.43 -13.51
C GLN A 78 -0.17 1.70 -14.27
N ARG A 79 -0.15 1.79 -15.60
CA ARG A 79 -1.12 1.10 -16.47
C ARG A 79 -1.06 -0.42 -16.33
N THR A 80 0.13 -0.99 -16.15
CA THR A 80 0.30 -2.43 -15.95
C THR A 80 -0.34 -2.87 -14.65
N VAL A 81 -0.09 -2.16 -13.55
CA VAL A 81 -0.72 -2.45 -12.24
C VAL A 81 -2.24 -2.32 -12.34
N PHE A 82 -2.73 -1.25 -12.97
CA PHE A 82 -4.16 -1.07 -13.21
C PHE A 82 -4.78 -2.27 -13.93
N ASN A 83 -4.15 -2.74 -15.01
CA ASN A 83 -4.63 -3.88 -15.80
C ASN A 83 -4.60 -5.19 -14.99
N ILE A 84 -3.54 -5.41 -14.19
CA ILE A 84 -3.45 -6.59 -13.31
C ILE A 84 -4.60 -6.59 -12.31
N VAL A 85 -4.81 -5.48 -11.59
CA VAL A 85 -5.90 -5.38 -10.61
C VAL A 85 -7.25 -5.58 -11.29
N LYS A 86 -7.48 -4.95 -12.45
CA LYS A 86 -8.74 -5.11 -13.19
C LYS A 86 -8.97 -6.56 -13.65
N LYS A 87 -7.91 -7.28 -14.03
CA LYS A 87 -8.00 -8.72 -14.37
C LYS A 87 -8.52 -9.54 -13.18
N TYR A 88 -7.99 -9.31 -11.98
CA TYR A 88 -8.46 -10.02 -10.78
C TYR A 88 -9.87 -9.60 -10.34
N LEU A 89 -10.21 -8.33 -10.45
CA LEU A 89 -11.57 -7.88 -10.15
C LEU A 89 -12.63 -8.54 -11.04
N LYS A 90 -12.31 -8.77 -12.31
CA LYS A 90 -13.19 -9.48 -13.25
C LYS A 90 -13.43 -10.96 -12.88
N GLN A 91 -12.56 -11.56 -12.06
CA GLN A 91 -12.76 -12.95 -11.59
C GLN A 91 -13.79 -13.05 -10.46
N VAL A 92 -14.06 -11.94 -9.76
CA VAL A 92 -14.96 -11.91 -8.59
C VAL A 92 -16.26 -11.14 -8.87
N SER A 93 -16.33 -10.41 -9.97
CA SER A 93 -17.53 -9.64 -10.34
C SER A 93 -17.54 -9.29 -11.82
N ASP A 94 -18.73 -9.36 -12.42
CA ASP A 94 -18.99 -8.96 -13.81
C ASP A 94 -19.18 -7.44 -13.96
N ASP A 95 -19.16 -6.68 -12.85
CA ASP A 95 -19.29 -5.22 -12.91
C ASP A 95 -18.03 -4.59 -13.53
N GLU A 96 -18.19 -4.15 -14.77
CA GLU A 96 -17.10 -3.48 -15.51
C GLU A 96 -16.63 -2.15 -14.91
N LYS A 97 -17.43 -1.54 -14.02
CA LYS A 97 -17.06 -0.29 -13.34
C LYS A 97 -16.05 -0.50 -12.22
N LEU A 98 -15.88 -1.74 -11.74
CA LEU A 98 -14.89 -2.05 -10.73
C LEU A 98 -13.48 -1.71 -11.20
N SER A 99 -12.73 -1.04 -10.33
CA SER A 99 -11.40 -0.50 -10.61
C SER A 99 -10.60 -0.42 -9.31
N PRO A 100 -9.30 -0.14 -9.36
CA PRO A 100 -8.53 0.14 -8.15
C PRO A 100 -9.10 1.25 -7.26
N HIS A 101 -9.79 2.23 -7.85
CA HIS A 101 -10.52 3.26 -7.09
C HIS A 101 -11.72 2.69 -6.33
N SER A 102 -12.43 1.73 -6.91
CA SER A 102 -13.54 1.05 -6.23
C SER A 102 -13.05 0.28 -5.01
N LEU A 103 -11.89 -0.43 -5.09
CA LEU A 103 -11.28 -1.10 -3.94
C LEU A 103 -10.99 -0.12 -2.80
N ARG A 104 -10.47 1.05 -3.13
CA ARG A 104 -10.20 2.10 -2.14
C ARG A 104 -11.49 2.61 -1.49
N HIS A 105 -12.55 2.79 -2.27
CA HIS A 105 -13.86 3.19 -1.75
C HIS A 105 -14.46 2.09 -0.86
N THR A 106 -14.39 0.83 -1.31
CA THR A 106 -14.82 -0.33 -0.52
C THR A 106 -14.09 -0.42 0.81
N PHE A 107 -12.77 -0.23 0.82
CA PHE A 107 -11.98 -0.17 2.04
C PHE A 107 -12.51 0.88 3.00
N ALA A 108 -12.71 2.12 2.52
CA ALA A 108 -13.21 3.22 3.36
C ALA A 108 -14.59 2.93 3.95
N THR A 109 -15.52 2.43 3.10
CA THR A 109 -16.88 2.08 3.51
C THR A 109 -16.87 0.94 4.53
N HIS A 110 -16.04 -0.07 4.30
CA HIS A 110 -15.93 -1.21 5.21
C HIS A 110 -15.41 -0.79 6.59
N MET A 111 -14.35 0.01 6.62
CA MET A 111 -13.82 0.57 7.87
C MET A 111 -14.87 1.39 8.62
N LEU A 112 -15.62 2.23 7.90
CA LEU A 112 -16.69 3.05 8.48
C LEU A 112 -17.80 2.19 9.08
N ASN A 113 -18.26 1.18 8.35
CA ASN A 113 -19.31 0.25 8.80
C ASN A 113 -18.90 -0.56 10.03
N ASN A 114 -17.60 -0.80 10.21
CA ASN A 114 -17.04 -1.48 11.38
C ASN A 114 -16.66 -0.49 12.51
N GLY A 115 -17.15 0.74 12.47
CA GLY A 115 -17.02 1.70 13.56
C GLY A 115 -15.69 2.45 13.61
N ALA A 116 -14.89 2.41 12.56
CA ALA A 116 -13.69 3.25 12.50
C ALA A 116 -14.09 4.74 12.41
N ASP A 117 -13.39 5.57 13.18
CA ASP A 117 -13.57 7.01 13.13
C ASP A 117 -13.24 7.59 11.74
N LEU A 118 -14.05 8.55 11.30
CA LEU A 118 -13.89 9.19 9.98
C LEU A 118 -12.52 9.88 9.81
N MET A 119 -11.96 10.44 10.89
CA MET A 119 -10.63 11.05 10.86
C MET A 119 -9.55 10.00 10.62
N ALA A 120 -9.64 8.85 11.31
CA ALA A 120 -8.71 7.73 11.09
C ALA A 120 -8.78 7.23 9.64
N ILE A 121 -9.99 7.11 9.07
CA ILE A 121 -10.16 6.70 7.66
C ILE A 121 -9.52 7.72 6.71
N LYS A 122 -9.70 9.02 6.96
CA LYS A 122 -9.05 10.08 6.19
C LYS A 122 -7.52 9.99 6.25
N ASP A 123 -6.96 9.67 7.41
CA ASP A 123 -5.52 9.49 7.59
C ASP A 123 -5.01 8.27 6.80
N PHE A 124 -5.67 7.11 6.89
CA PHE A 124 -5.36 5.94 6.07
C PHE A 124 -5.42 6.24 4.57
N LEU A 125 -6.41 7.01 4.16
CA LEU A 125 -6.59 7.36 2.75
C LEU A 125 -5.65 8.49 2.29
N GLY A 126 -4.97 9.19 3.18
CA GLY A 126 -4.08 10.30 2.85
C GLY A 126 -4.84 11.44 2.18
N HIS A 127 -5.98 11.87 2.75
CA HIS A 127 -6.67 13.07 2.33
C HIS A 127 -5.98 14.32 2.90
N SER A 128 -5.54 15.20 2.02
CA SER A 128 -4.59 16.30 2.26
C SER A 128 -5.19 17.55 2.94
N SER A 129 -6.25 17.45 3.73
CA SER A 129 -6.93 18.64 4.26
C SER A 129 -6.54 19.05 5.70
N LEU A 130 -5.52 18.45 6.30
CA LEU A 130 -4.97 18.97 7.54
C LEU A 130 -3.48 19.26 7.34
N SER A 131 -3.16 20.55 7.44
CA SER A 131 -1.81 21.08 7.49
C SER A 131 -1.12 20.54 8.74
N SER A 132 -0.14 19.73 8.55
CA SER A 132 1.09 19.67 9.34
C SER A 132 1.84 18.40 8.98
N THR A 133 3.13 18.49 8.89
CA THR A 133 4.07 17.40 8.99
C THR A 133 3.89 16.78 10.39
N GLN A 134 2.85 15.96 10.57
CA GLN A 134 2.71 15.20 11.79
C GLN A 134 3.77 14.10 11.74
N VAL A 135 4.81 14.28 12.53
CA VAL A 135 5.71 13.20 12.89
C VAL A 135 4.82 12.12 13.52
N TYR A 136 4.63 11.01 12.82
CA TYR A 136 3.88 9.88 13.34
C TYR A 136 4.61 9.32 14.56
N THR A 137 4.10 9.62 15.73
CA THR A 137 4.63 9.08 16.98
C THR A 137 4.23 7.61 17.13
N HIS A 138 5.02 6.82 17.90
CA HIS A 138 4.67 5.44 18.21
C HIS A 138 3.26 5.28 18.78
N LEU A 139 2.80 6.24 19.60
CA LEU A 139 1.44 6.28 20.15
C LEU A 139 0.36 6.38 19.05
N GLN A 140 0.62 7.12 17.98
CA GLN A 140 -0.31 7.22 16.84
C GLN A 140 -0.32 5.95 16.00
N GLN A 141 0.83 5.30 15.83
CA GLN A 141 0.95 4.02 15.14
C GLN A 141 0.14 2.93 15.86
N ASP A 142 0.27 2.83 17.20
CA ASP A 142 -0.48 1.88 18.01
C ASP A 142 -1.99 2.11 17.95
N LYS A 143 -2.41 3.38 17.94
CA LYS A 143 -3.82 3.74 17.79
C LYS A 143 -4.35 3.33 16.41
N LEU A 144 -3.63 3.63 15.33
CA LEU A 144 -4.00 3.25 13.97
C LEU A 144 -4.04 1.72 13.82
N LYS A 145 -3.07 1.00 14.41
CA LYS A 145 -3.03 -0.46 14.41
C LYS A 145 -4.24 -1.07 15.09
N LYS A 146 -4.65 -0.54 16.25
CA LYS A 146 -5.87 -0.99 16.95
C LYS A 146 -7.11 -0.76 16.10
N ILE A 147 -7.27 0.41 15.51
CA ILE A 147 -8.41 0.74 14.65
C ILE A 147 -8.43 -0.20 13.42
N TYR A 148 -7.29 -0.44 12.79
CA TYR A 148 -7.18 -1.35 11.66
C TYR A 148 -7.58 -2.78 12.05
N GLN A 149 -7.04 -3.30 13.17
CA GLN A 149 -7.36 -4.64 13.67
C GLN A 149 -8.82 -4.83 14.02
N GLN A 150 -9.47 -3.79 14.52
CA GLN A 150 -10.89 -3.83 14.90
C GLN A 150 -11.83 -3.73 13.69
N ALA A 151 -11.47 -2.90 12.73
CA ALA A 151 -12.38 -2.50 11.65
C ALA A 151 -12.09 -3.17 10.30
N HIS A 152 -10.89 -3.72 10.07
CA HIS A 152 -10.55 -4.37 8.81
C HIS A 152 -10.71 -5.89 8.89
N PRO A 153 -11.33 -6.58 7.87
CA PRO A 153 -11.58 -8.04 7.91
C PRO A 153 -10.30 -8.87 8.03
N HIS A 154 -9.19 -8.38 7.47
CA HIS A 154 -7.86 -9.00 7.56
C HIS A 154 -6.93 -8.27 8.54
N GLY A 155 -7.49 -7.61 9.55
CA GLY A 155 -6.74 -6.86 10.56
C GLY A 155 -6.18 -7.72 11.71
N LYS A 156 -6.53 -9.02 11.72
CA LYS A 156 -6.09 -9.97 12.76
C LYS A 156 -4.82 -10.68 12.33
#